data_bf84c9ad70a492638cfeef7612b02b19
#
_entry.id   bf84c9ad70a492638cfeef7612b02b19
#
_cell.length_a   1.000
_cell.length_b   1.000
_cell.length_c   1.000
_cell.angle_alpha   90.00
_cell.angle_beta   90.00
_cell.angle_gamma   90.00
#
_symmetry.space_group_name_H-M   'P 1'
#
loop_
_entity.id
_entity.type
_entity.pdbx_description
1 polymer ?
#
loop_
_entity_poly.entity_id
_entity_poly.type
_entity_poly.pdbx_seq_one_letter_code
_entity_poly.pdbx_strand_id
1 'polypeptide(L)'
;MPHPFDLTGQGAIVTGGNGGIGLGMARALLGAGASVAIWGSNPDKTERARAQLAGECGDAARVHAFVCDVGEEAQVEASFAASVAALGRVDACFANAGVGGGGTSVMEMSLDEFRRIQRVNVEGVFLTFRAAARHMAAHGQGGSLVATASTAAVEGAARSSHYGASKGAVTSFVRALAVELARHRIRVNSILPGWIVTDMTERAVNNEKFAEAVLPRIPARRWGEIDDFGGIAVYLASRSSGYTTGEQFIIDGGYTKF
;
A
#
# COMPACT_ATOMS: atom_id res chain seq x y z
N MET A 1 -29.47 5.35 -7.45
CA MET A 1 -28.22 5.92 -6.91
C MET A 1 -27.09 5.00 -7.33
N PRO A 2 -25.91 5.51 -7.70
CA PRO A 2 -24.78 4.64 -8.00
C PRO A 2 -24.41 3.79 -6.75
N HIS A 3 -23.88 2.58 -6.99
CA HIS A 3 -23.48 1.69 -5.91
C HIS A 3 -22.43 2.39 -5.02
N PRO A 4 -22.51 2.29 -3.68
CA PRO A 4 -21.64 3.05 -2.77
C PRO A 4 -20.15 2.75 -2.93
N PHE A 5 -19.79 1.61 -3.52
CA PHE A 5 -18.44 1.17 -3.84
C PHE A 5 -18.08 1.29 -5.33
N ASP A 6 -18.93 1.97 -6.13
CA ASP A 6 -18.63 2.25 -7.53
C ASP A 6 -17.51 3.29 -7.64
N LEU A 7 -16.44 2.93 -8.34
CA LEU A 7 -15.27 3.78 -8.59
C LEU A 7 -15.16 4.22 -10.06
N THR A 8 -16.23 4.05 -10.83
CA THR A 8 -16.25 4.47 -12.23
C THR A 8 -15.91 5.95 -12.38
N GLY A 9 -14.94 6.24 -13.26
CA GLY A 9 -14.42 7.59 -13.50
C GLY A 9 -13.43 8.10 -12.44
N GLN A 10 -13.02 7.27 -11.48
CA GLN A 10 -11.96 7.60 -10.52
C GLN A 10 -10.61 7.07 -10.99
N GLY A 11 -9.55 7.87 -10.74
CA GLY A 11 -8.17 7.48 -10.96
C GLY A 11 -7.48 7.09 -9.65
N ALA A 12 -6.81 5.95 -9.62
CA ALA A 12 -6.05 5.47 -8.47
C ALA A 12 -4.59 5.17 -8.80
N ILE A 13 -3.67 5.51 -7.89
CA ILE A 13 -2.26 5.11 -7.95
C ILE A 13 -2.02 4.04 -6.88
N VAL A 14 -1.29 2.97 -7.24
CA VAL A 14 -0.85 1.93 -6.30
C VAL A 14 0.66 1.73 -6.46
N THR A 15 1.46 2.22 -5.50
CA THR A 15 2.90 1.94 -5.50
C THR A 15 3.16 0.51 -5.02
N GLY A 16 4.15 -0.18 -5.63
CA GLY A 16 4.31 -1.62 -5.42
C GLY A 16 3.13 -2.44 -5.96
N GLY A 17 2.35 -1.88 -6.91
CA GLY A 17 1.21 -2.54 -7.53
C GLY A 17 1.58 -3.66 -8.50
N ASN A 18 2.87 -3.89 -8.70
CA ASN A 18 3.40 -4.94 -9.57
C ASN A 18 3.54 -6.31 -8.89
N GLY A 19 3.02 -6.47 -7.66
CA GLY A 19 3.02 -7.74 -6.94
C GLY A 19 2.43 -7.65 -5.55
N GLY A 20 2.28 -8.81 -4.90
CA GLY A 20 1.79 -8.92 -3.53
C GLY A 20 0.48 -8.18 -3.28
N ILE A 21 0.36 -7.59 -2.09
CA ILE A 21 -0.84 -6.87 -1.64
C ILE A 21 -1.22 -5.76 -2.61
N GLY A 22 -0.24 -5.03 -3.17
CA GLY A 22 -0.49 -3.95 -4.12
C GLY A 22 -1.19 -4.42 -5.39
N LEU A 23 -0.83 -5.59 -5.89
CA LEU A 23 -1.49 -6.20 -7.06
C LEU A 23 -2.95 -6.59 -6.75
N GLY A 24 -3.20 -7.19 -5.56
CA GLY A 24 -4.56 -7.51 -5.12
C GLY A 24 -5.43 -6.27 -4.97
N MET A 25 -4.89 -5.18 -4.40
CA MET A 25 -5.59 -3.90 -4.31
C MET A 25 -5.89 -3.31 -5.70
N ALA A 26 -4.90 -3.28 -6.60
CA ALA A 26 -5.07 -2.76 -7.97
C ALA A 26 -6.16 -3.53 -8.73
N ARG A 27 -6.16 -4.87 -8.63
CA ARG A 27 -7.20 -5.75 -9.19
C ARG A 27 -8.60 -5.37 -8.70
N ALA A 28 -8.77 -5.21 -7.40
CA ALA A 28 -10.06 -4.88 -6.82
C ALA A 28 -10.56 -3.48 -7.19
N LEU A 29 -9.66 -2.49 -7.24
CA LEU A 29 -9.99 -1.14 -7.70
C LEU A 29 -10.46 -1.12 -9.16
N LEU A 30 -9.77 -1.87 -10.04
CA LEU A 30 -10.19 -2.06 -11.44
C LEU A 30 -11.56 -2.75 -11.53
N GLY A 31 -11.77 -3.81 -10.74
CA GLY A 31 -13.04 -4.52 -10.65
C GLY A 31 -14.20 -3.64 -10.18
N ALA A 32 -13.91 -2.62 -9.36
CA ALA A 32 -14.89 -1.63 -8.90
C ALA A 32 -15.09 -0.45 -9.88
N GLY A 33 -14.42 -0.45 -11.04
CA GLY A 33 -14.59 0.54 -12.10
C GLY A 33 -13.54 1.63 -12.18
N ALA A 34 -12.55 1.68 -11.30
CA ALA A 34 -11.48 2.67 -11.35
C ALA A 34 -10.54 2.46 -12.55
N SER A 35 -9.86 3.52 -12.98
CA SER A 35 -8.62 3.42 -13.76
C SER A 35 -7.43 3.42 -12.79
N VAL A 36 -6.44 2.56 -13.03
CA VAL A 36 -5.35 2.36 -12.08
C VAL A 36 -3.99 2.54 -12.75
N ALA A 37 -3.12 3.30 -12.10
CA ALA A 37 -1.69 3.38 -12.40
C ALA A 37 -0.91 2.60 -11.33
N ILE A 38 -0.24 1.53 -11.71
CA ILE A 38 0.66 0.77 -10.84
C ILE A 38 2.10 1.27 -11.00
N TRP A 39 2.82 1.37 -9.87
CA TRP A 39 4.26 1.68 -9.88
C TRP A 39 5.06 0.51 -9.34
N GLY A 40 6.24 0.28 -9.90
CA GLY A 40 7.19 -0.73 -9.42
C GLY A 40 8.60 -0.43 -9.89
N SER A 41 9.62 -0.80 -9.13
CA SER A 41 11.03 -0.53 -9.44
C SER A 41 11.62 -1.49 -10.48
N ASN A 42 11.00 -2.66 -10.72
CA ASN A 42 11.44 -3.63 -11.73
C ASN A 42 10.59 -3.50 -12.99
N PRO A 43 11.18 -3.09 -14.14
CA PRO A 43 10.44 -2.84 -15.38
C PRO A 43 9.66 -4.07 -15.89
N ASP A 44 10.32 -5.23 -15.94
CA ASP A 44 9.71 -6.44 -16.48
C ASP A 44 8.56 -6.95 -15.61
N LYS A 45 8.74 -6.92 -14.28
CA LYS A 45 7.69 -7.29 -13.33
C LYS A 45 6.50 -6.34 -13.43
N THR A 46 6.77 -5.05 -13.60
CA THR A 46 5.75 -4.01 -13.69
C THR A 46 4.93 -4.15 -14.96
N GLU A 47 5.56 -4.41 -16.09
CA GLU A 47 4.85 -4.63 -17.37
C GLU A 47 4.06 -5.94 -17.36
N ARG A 48 4.59 -7.04 -16.80
CA ARG A 48 3.83 -8.29 -16.63
C ARG A 48 2.57 -8.09 -15.80
N ALA A 49 2.69 -7.35 -14.68
CA ALA A 49 1.54 -7.03 -13.84
C ALA A 49 0.51 -6.16 -14.56
N ARG A 50 0.94 -5.17 -15.36
CA ARG A 50 0.04 -4.37 -16.21
C ARG A 50 -0.73 -5.24 -17.19
N ALA A 51 -0.03 -6.12 -17.92
CA ALA A 51 -0.65 -7.02 -18.89
C ALA A 51 -1.65 -7.99 -18.24
N GLN A 52 -1.30 -8.54 -17.06
CA GLN A 52 -2.18 -9.38 -16.27
C GLN A 52 -3.46 -8.62 -15.86
N LEU A 53 -3.34 -7.46 -15.23
CA LEU A 53 -4.47 -6.65 -14.79
C LEU A 53 -5.36 -6.21 -15.96
N ALA A 54 -4.77 -5.86 -17.11
CA ALA A 54 -5.49 -5.52 -18.32
C ALA A 54 -6.32 -6.69 -18.86
N GLY A 55 -5.76 -7.90 -18.85
CA GLY A 55 -6.48 -9.12 -19.22
C GLY A 55 -7.62 -9.46 -18.26
N GLU A 56 -7.39 -9.32 -16.96
CA GLU A 56 -8.38 -9.62 -15.93
C GLU A 56 -9.57 -8.63 -15.93
N CYS A 57 -9.31 -7.33 -16.13
CA CYS A 57 -10.37 -6.32 -16.14
C CYS A 57 -11.07 -6.14 -17.49
N GLY A 58 -10.52 -6.73 -18.57
CA GLY A 58 -11.08 -6.67 -19.92
C GLY A 58 -10.99 -5.30 -20.61
N ASP A 59 -10.28 -4.33 -20.01
CA ASP A 59 -10.11 -2.96 -20.54
C ASP A 59 -8.70 -2.44 -20.28
N ALA A 60 -7.82 -2.64 -21.25
CA ALA A 60 -6.42 -2.25 -21.16
C ALA A 60 -6.21 -0.72 -21.05
N ALA A 61 -7.20 0.09 -21.47
CA ALA A 61 -7.12 1.56 -21.39
C ALA A 61 -7.22 2.07 -19.94
N ARG A 62 -7.73 1.26 -19.02
CA ARG A 62 -7.81 1.61 -17.59
C ARG A 62 -6.57 1.21 -16.77
N VAL A 63 -5.58 0.54 -17.38
CA VAL A 63 -4.41 0.02 -16.66
C VAL A 63 -3.12 0.64 -17.17
N HIS A 64 -2.49 1.44 -16.34
CA HIS A 64 -1.23 2.10 -16.63
C HIS A 64 -0.13 1.60 -15.69
N ALA A 65 1.13 1.64 -16.15
CA ALA A 65 2.27 1.18 -15.37
C ALA A 65 3.47 2.11 -15.55
N PHE A 66 4.15 2.40 -14.45
CA PHE A 66 5.33 3.26 -14.45
C PHE A 66 6.45 2.64 -13.62
N VAL A 67 7.68 2.75 -14.13
CA VAL A 67 8.87 2.33 -13.39
C VAL A 67 9.24 3.42 -12.39
N CYS A 68 9.23 3.09 -11.10
CA CYS A 68 9.49 4.04 -10.03
C CYS A 68 10.12 3.36 -8.82
N ASP A 69 11.31 3.79 -8.42
CA ASP A 69 11.81 3.62 -7.06
C ASP A 69 11.24 4.76 -6.21
N VAL A 70 10.35 4.43 -5.27
CA VAL A 70 9.68 5.42 -4.42
C VAL A 70 10.62 6.14 -3.45
N GLY A 71 11.82 5.61 -3.21
CA GLY A 71 12.88 6.26 -2.43
C GLY A 71 13.64 7.35 -3.20
N GLU A 72 13.31 7.59 -4.49
CA GLU A 72 13.96 8.57 -5.35
C GLU A 72 12.97 9.68 -5.74
N GLU A 73 13.11 10.87 -5.13
CA GLU A 73 12.16 11.97 -5.27
C GLU A 73 11.87 12.32 -6.75
N ALA A 74 12.90 12.41 -7.59
CA ALA A 74 12.73 12.73 -9.00
C ALA A 74 11.91 11.68 -9.76
N GLN A 75 12.05 10.39 -9.42
CA GLN A 75 11.25 9.32 -10.01
C GLN A 75 9.79 9.39 -9.55
N VAL A 76 9.55 9.70 -8.28
CA VAL A 76 8.19 9.87 -7.75
C VAL A 76 7.47 11.02 -8.44
N GLU A 77 8.11 12.20 -8.55
CA GLU A 77 7.50 13.37 -9.20
C GLU A 77 7.22 13.09 -10.70
N ALA A 78 8.16 12.45 -11.42
CA ALA A 78 7.96 12.10 -12.83
C ALA A 78 6.84 11.06 -13.02
N SER A 79 6.84 9.99 -12.21
CA SER A 79 5.81 8.95 -12.29
C SER A 79 4.44 9.47 -11.87
N PHE A 80 4.39 10.39 -10.90
CA PHE A 80 3.14 11.03 -10.51
C PHE A 80 2.57 11.88 -11.64
N ALA A 81 3.38 12.74 -12.27
CA ALA A 81 2.97 13.55 -13.41
C ALA A 81 2.48 12.68 -14.58
N ALA A 82 3.20 11.61 -14.91
CA ALA A 82 2.80 10.65 -15.93
C ALA A 82 1.48 9.93 -15.58
N SER A 83 1.27 9.59 -14.32
CA SER A 83 0.01 8.98 -13.84
C SER A 83 -1.16 9.96 -13.96
N VAL A 84 -0.98 11.23 -13.60
CA VAL A 84 -2.00 12.27 -13.79
C VAL A 84 -2.35 12.43 -15.26
N ALA A 85 -1.34 12.45 -16.15
CA ALA A 85 -1.58 12.54 -17.60
C ALA A 85 -2.38 11.36 -18.15
N ALA A 86 -2.12 10.16 -17.65
CA ALA A 86 -2.80 8.93 -18.09
C ALA A 86 -4.22 8.77 -17.50
N LEU A 87 -4.40 9.12 -16.22
CA LEU A 87 -5.67 8.97 -15.50
C LEU A 87 -6.60 10.19 -15.63
N GLY A 88 -6.08 11.34 -16.08
CA GLY A 88 -6.77 12.62 -16.06
C GLY A 88 -6.84 13.26 -14.67
N ARG A 89 -7.07 12.46 -13.62
CA ARG A 89 -7.10 12.89 -12.20
C ARG A 89 -6.74 11.72 -11.29
N VAL A 90 -6.17 12.03 -10.13
CA VAL A 90 -5.90 11.06 -9.08
C VAL A 90 -6.82 11.32 -7.89
N ASP A 91 -7.75 10.39 -7.62
CA ASP A 91 -8.72 10.44 -6.55
C ASP A 91 -8.29 9.60 -5.33
N ALA A 92 -7.51 8.55 -5.56
CA ALA A 92 -6.96 7.69 -4.51
C ALA A 92 -5.48 7.38 -4.76
N CYS A 93 -4.68 7.34 -3.70
CA CYS A 93 -3.28 6.99 -3.77
C CYS A 93 -2.90 6.02 -2.65
N PHE A 94 -2.47 4.81 -3.04
CA PHE A 94 -2.04 3.74 -2.15
C PHE A 94 -0.51 3.68 -2.12
N ALA A 95 0.09 4.22 -1.07
CA ALA A 95 1.52 4.10 -0.80
C ALA A 95 1.78 2.71 -0.18
N ASN A 96 1.89 1.71 -1.05
CA ASN A 96 2.03 0.30 -0.67
C ASN A 96 3.45 -0.22 -0.87
N ALA A 97 4.26 0.36 -1.75
CA ALA A 97 5.64 -0.06 -1.95
C ALA A 97 6.41 -0.11 -0.62
N GLY A 98 7.14 -1.19 -0.42
CA GLY A 98 7.93 -1.38 0.79
C GLY A 98 8.88 -2.56 0.65
N VAL A 99 9.90 -2.55 1.48
CA VAL A 99 10.89 -3.63 1.58
C VAL A 99 10.91 -4.21 2.98
N GLY A 100 11.07 -5.51 3.07
CA GLY A 100 11.30 -6.20 4.33
C GLY A 100 12.72 -6.00 4.82
N GLY A 101 12.90 -6.05 6.13
CA GLY A 101 14.20 -6.19 6.77
C GLY A 101 14.18 -7.48 7.57
N GLY A 102 15.17 -8.31 7.40
CA GLY A 102 15.06 -9.60 8.02
C GLY A 102 16.27 -10.13 8.76
N GLY A 103 15.98 -10.65 9.95
CA GLY A 103 16.85 -11.58 10.63
C GLY A 103 18.12 -11.02 11.28
N THR A 104 18.35 -9.69 11.28
CA THR A 104 19.56 -9.08 11.83
C THR A 104 19.31 -8.51 13.23
N SER A 105 20.13 -8.88 14.20
CA SER A 105 20.11 -8.30 15.55
C SER A 105 20.46 -6.81 15.48
N VAL A 106 19.83 -6.00 16.34
CA VAL A 106 20.17 -4.57 16.45
C VAL A 106 21.65 -4.36 16.80
N MET A 107 22.28 -5.30 17.48
CA MET A 107 23.72 -5.26 17.82
C MET A 107 24.65 -5.46 16.62
N GLU A 108 24.14 -6.04 15.53
CA GLU A 108 24.89 -6.38 14.32
C GLU A 108 24.41 -5.60 13.08
N MET A 109 23.31 -4.87 13.23
CA MET A 109 22.69 -4.15 12.12
C MET A 109 23.54 -2.96 11.69
N SER A 110 23.88 -2.90 10.40
CA SER A 110 24.55 -1.73 9.86
C SER A 110 23.62 -0.53 9.76
N LEU A 111 24.18 0.68 9.85
CA LEU A 111 23.42 1.90 9.62
C LEU A 111 22.86 1.97 8.17
N ASP A 112 23.57 1.40 7.21
CA ASP A 112 23.14 1.38 5.81
C ASP A 112 21.91 0.48 5.63
N GLU A 113 21.84 -0.69 6.29
CA GLU A 113 20.64 -1.52 6.27
C GLU A 113 19.45 -0.81 6.94
N PHE A 114 19.69 -0.17 8.08
CA PHE A 114 18.66 0.66 8.72
C PHE A 114 18.13 1.74 7.75
N ARG A 115 19.04 2.50 7.13
CA ARG A 115 18.69 3.57 6.16
C ARG A 115 17.98 3.04 4.93
N ARG A 116 18.41 1.89 4.39
CA ARG A 116 17.76 1.24 3.24
C ARG A 116 16.27 1.03 3.48
N ILE A 117 15.91 0.54 4.68
CA ILE A 117 14.52 0.31 5.06
C ILE A 117 13.77 1.65 5.23
N GLN A 118 14.37 2.65 5.88
CA GLN A 118 13.72 3.95 6.09
C GLN A 118 13.48 4.66 4.75
N ARG A 119 14.45 4.65 3.84
CA ARG A 119 14.36 5.29 2.52
C ARG A 119 13.13 4.82 1.74
N VAL A 120 12.90 3.51 1.66
CA VAL A 120 11.77 2.98 0.90
C VAL A 120 10.47 3.09 1.69
N ASN A 121 10.48 2.64 2.96
CA ASN A 121 9.24 2.46 3.72
C ASN A 121 8.69 3.77 4.32
N VAL A 122 9.53 4.77 4.57
CA VAL A 122 9.12 6.04 5.20
C VAL A 122 9.21 7.19 4.20
N GLU A 123 10.41 7.44 3.63
CA GLU A 123 10.59 8.53 2.66
C GLU A 123 9.74 8.28 1.41
N GLY A 124 9.66 7.03 0.92
CA GLY A 124 8.80 6.66 -0.20
C GLY A 124 7.31 6.95 0.03
N VAL A 125 6.79 6.70 1.23
CA VAL A 125 5.42 7.08 1.61
C VAL A 125 5.27 8.59 1.66
N PHE A 126 6.23 9.31 2.28
CA PHE A 126 6.23 10.76 2.34
C PHE A 126 6.22 11.38 0.95
N LEU A 127 7.13 10.99 0.06
CA LEU A 127 7.24 11.53 -1.29
C LEU A 127 5.96 11.29 -2.11
N THR A 128 5.45 10.07 -2.05
CA THR A 128 4.21 9.67 -2.74
C THR A 128 3.01 10.47 -2.23
N PHE A 129 2.84 10.57 -0.91
CA PHE A 129 1.73 11.33 -0.33
C PHE A 129 1.84 12.83 -0.54
N ARG A 130 3.05 13.39 -0.51
CA ARG A 130 3.27 14.80 -0.82
C ARG A 130 2.82 15.16 -2.23
N ALA A 131 3.21 14.35 -3.23
CA ALA A 131 2.80 14.56 -4.62
C ALA A 131 1.27 14.44 -4.77
N ALA A 132 0.67 13.40 -4.19
CA ALA A 132 -0.77 13.18 -4.25
C ALA A 132 -1.56 14.27 -3.51
N ALA A 133 -1.14 14.67 -2.32
CA ALA A 133 -1.80 15.71 -1.53
C ALA A 133 -1.80 17.08 -2.23
N ARG A 134 -0.67 17.45 -2.86
CA ARG A 134 -0.57 18.68 -3.67
C ARG A 134 -1.58 18.65 -4.82
N HIS A 135 -1.65 17.56 -5.56
CA HIS A 135 -2.58 17.39 -6.66
C HIS A 135 -4.06 17.44 -6.19
N MET A 136 -4.39 16.68 -5.14
CA MET A 136 -5.75 16.62 -4.58
C MET A 136 -6.19 17.96 -4.01
N ALA A 137 -5.30 18.70 -3.36
CA ALA A 137 -5.58 20.04 -2.85
C ALA A 137 -5.81 21.05 -4.00
N ALA A 138 -5.03 20.95 -5.08
CA ALA A 138 -5.11 21.85 -6.23
C ALA A 138 -6.44 21.69 -7.01
N HIS A 139 -6.90 20.46 -7.28
CA HIS A 139 -8.19 20.27 -7.96
C HIS A 139 -9.40 20.45 -7.04
N GLY A 140 -9.21 20.45 -5.71
CA GLY A 140 -10.23 20.85 -4.72
C GLY A 140 -11.41 19.89 -4.57
N GLN A 141 -11.35 18.65 -5.06
CA GLN A 141 -12.43 17.67 -4.94
C GLN A 141 -12.23 16.66 -3.79
N GLY A 142 -11.13 16.85 -3.02
CA GLY A 142 -10.75 15.92 -1.97
C GLY A 142 -10.00 14.70 -2.54
N GLY A 143 -9.91 13.64 -1.75
CA GLY A 143 -9.24 12.41 -2.16
C GLY A 143 -9.02 11.43 -1.00
N SER A 144 -8.34 10.33 -1.31
CA SER A 144 -8.00 9.29 -0.33
C SER A 144 -6.53 8.90 -0.44
N LEU A 145 -5.79 9.04 0.66
CA LEU A 145 -4.42 8.55 0.82
C LEU A 145 -4.44 7.33 1.74
N VAL A 146 -3.84 6.24 1.30
CA VAL A 146 -3.80 4.98 2.05
C VAL A 146 -2.38 4.44 2.09
N ALA A 147 -1.82 4.27 3.29
CA ALA A 147 -0.50 3.67 3.47
C ALA A 147 -0.60 2.20 3.87
N THR A 148 0.22 1.33 3.27
CA THR A 148 0.41 -0.04 3.76
C THR A 148 1.50 -0.04 4.84
N ALA A 149 1.07 -0.12 6.10
CA ALA A 149 1.95 -0.31 7.24
C ALA A 149 2.23 -1.82 7.48
N SER A 150 2.05 -2.32 8.70
CA SER A 150 2.17 -3.74 9.10
C SER A 150 1.72 -3.88 10.55
N THR A 151 1.30 -5.07 10.98
CA THR A 151 1.17 -5.39 12.41
C THR A 151 2.48 -5.14 13.18
N ALA A 152 3.64 -5.19 12.53
CA ALA A 152 4.92 -4.78 13.12
C ALA A 152 4.98 -3.32 13.61
N ALA A 153 3.98 -2.48 13.28
CA ALA A 153 3.83 -1.14 13.85
C ALA A 153 3.26 -1.16 15.28
N VAL A 154 2.60 -2.24 15.67
CA VAL A 154 1.89 -2.40 16.96
C VAL A 154 2.35 -3.61 17.76
N GLU A 155 3.18 -4.47 17.16
CA GLU A 155 3.76 -5.66 17.77
C GLU A 155 5.29 -5.61 17.78
N GLY A 156 5.91 -6.34 18.71
CA GLY A 156 7.34 -6.58 18.70
C GLY A 156 7.72 -7.76 17.80
N ALA A 157 8.62 -7.53 16.85
CA ALA A 157 9.23 -8.59 16.06
C ALA A 157 10.74 -8.61 16.28
N ALA A 158 11.24 -9.68 16.94
CA ALA A 158 12.66 -9.85 17.18
C ALA A 158 13.44 -9.83 15.85
N ARG A 159 14.62 -9.16 15.84
CA ARG A 159 15.51 -9.04 14.68
C ARG A 159 14.89 -8.28 13.48
N SER A 160 13.82 -7.50 13.72
CA SER A 160 13.12 -6.70 12.72
C SER A 160 12.85 -5.26 13.20
N SER A 161 13.65 -4.76 14.15
CA SER A 161 13.43 -3.47 14.80
C SER A 161 13.38 -2.27 13.81
N HIS A 162 14.25 -2.26 12.79
CA HIS A 162 14.27 -1.23 11.75
C HIS A 162 13.02 -1.24 10.88
N TYR A 163 12.47 -2.42 10.59
CA TYR A 163 11.20 -2.56 9.87
C TYR A 163 10.03 -2.10 10.74
N GLY A 164 9.94 -2.59 11.99
CA GLY A 164 8.92 -2.13 12.94
C GLY A 164 8.95 -0.62 13.15
N ALA A 165 10.15 -0.03 13.31
CA ALA A 165 10.31 1.42 13.40
C ALA A 165 9.77 2.14 12.16
N SER A 166 10.06 1.63 10.94
CA SER A 166 9.55 2.23 9.70
C SER A 166 8.02 2.18 9.63
N LYS A 167 7.41 1.06 10.03
CA LYS A 167 5.95 0.88 9.98
C LYS A 167 5.23 1.66 11.09
N GLY A 168 5.84 1.82 12.26
CA GLY A 168 5.39 2.72 13.32
C GLY A 168 5.45 4.20 12.89
N ALA A 169 6.52 4.62 12.21
CA ALA A 169 6.64 5.95 11.65
C ALA A 169 5.51 6.25 10.65
N VAL A 170 5.20 5.31 9.74
CA VAL A 170 4.10 5.45 8.77
C VAL A 170 2.75 5.65 9.46
N THR A 171 2.42 4.87 10.48
CA THR A 171 1.14 5.02 11.20
C THR A 171 1.02 6.35 11.93
N SER A 172 2.13 6.85 12.49
CA SER A 172 2.17 8.18 13.11
C SER A 172 2.00 9.29 12.08
N PHE A 173 2.69 9.17 10.93
CA PHE A 173 2.60 10.11 9.83
C PHE A 173 1.17 10.20 9.26
N VAL A 174 0.50 9.06 9.07
CA VAL A 174 -0.91 8.98 8.64
C VAL A 174 -1.83 9.78 9.57
N ARG A 175 -1.70 9.63 10.89
CA ARG A 175 -2.53 10.38 11.85
C ARG A 175 -2.31 11.89 11.75
N ALA A 176 -1.08 12.32 11.60
CA ALA A 176 -0.75 13.75 11.46
C ALA A 176 -1.37 14.33 10.18
N LEU A 177 -1.19 13.63 9.04
CA LEU A 177 -1.74 14.05 7.76
C LEU A 177 -3.28 14.02 7.72
N ALA A 178 -3.92 13.09 8.43
CA ALA A 178 -5.38 13.03 8.51
C ALA A 178 -5.97 14.33 9.09
N VAL A 179 -5.31 14.90 10.10
CA VAL A 179 -5.71 16.18 10.70
C VAL A 179 -5.36 17.36 9.78
N GLU A 180 -4.13 17.38 9.25
CA GLU A 180 -3.63 18.48 8.43
C GLU A 180 -4.43 18.66 7.13
N LEU A 181 -4.74 17.53 6.44
CA LEU A 181 -5.33 17.55 5.11
C LEU A 181 -6.86 17.54 5.11
N ALA A 182 -7.52 17.41 6.28
CA ALA A 182 -8.97 17.41 6.41
C ALA A 182 -9.62 18.66 5.79
N ARG A 183 -9.00 19.85 5.94
CA ARG A 183 -9.46 21.11 5.32
C ARG A 183 -9.54 21.04 3.79
N HIS A 184 -8.78 20.14 3.15
CA HIS A 184 -8.81 19.88 1.72
C HIS A 184 -9.75 18.72 1.34
N ARG A 185 -10.51 18.18 2.29
CA ARG A 185 -11.35 16.99 2.12
C ARG A 185 -10.57 15.74 1.70
N ILE A 186 -9.29 15.66 2.08
CA ILE A 186 -8.42 14.52 1.84
C ILE A 186 -8.42 13.66 3.09
N ARG A 187 -8.80 12.40 2.95
CA ARG A 187 -8.76 11.39 4.01
C ARG A 187 -7.44 10.65 3.96
N VAL A 188 -6.89 10.30 5.11
CA VAL A 188 -5.61 9.59 5.19
C VAL A 188 -5.75 8.43 6.18
N ASN A 189 -5.52 7.20 5.72
CA ASN A 189 -5.67 5.99 6.54
C ASN A 189 -4.50 5.02 6.31
N SER A 190 -4.37 4.02 7.16
CA SER A 190 -3.39 2.95 7.00
C SER A 190 -4.01 1.57 7.10
N ILE A 191 -3.46 0.64 6.34
CA ILE A 191 -3.76 -0.79 6.41
C ILE A 191 -2.56 -1.48 7.05
N LEU A 192 -2.80 -2.32 8.05
CA LEU A 192 -1.79 -3.08 8.78
C LEU A 192 -1.96 -4.58 8.49
N PRO A 193 -1.29 -5.10 7.45
CA PRO A 193 -1.30 -6.53 7.16
C PRO A 193 -0.63 -7.35 8.26
N GLY A 194 -1.16 -8.55 8.52
CA GLY A 194 -0.47 -9.61 9.24
C GLY A 194 0.44 -10.44 8.33
N TRP A 195 0.40 -11.76 8.47
CA TRP A 195 1.18 -12.70 7.66
C TRP A 195 0.44 -13.05 6.37
N ILE A 196 0.88 -12.48 5.25
CA ILE A 196 0.26 -12.60 3.93
C ILE A 196 1.23 -13.29 2.97
N VAL A 197 0.74 -14.21 2.16
CA VAL A 197 1.54 -14.91 1.12
C VAL A 197 1.93 -13.92 0.02
N THR A 198 3.20 -13.58 -0.05
CA THR A 198 3.79 -12.67 -1.03
C THR A 198 5.28 -13.03 -1.22
N ASP A 199 5.92 -12.52 -2.27
CA ASP A 199 7.37 -12.70 -2.47
C ASP A 199 8.20 -12.30 -1.23
N MET A 200 7.75 -11.28 -0.48
CA MET A 200 8.42 -10.80 0.73
C MET A 200 8.39 -11.83 1.87
N THR A 201 7.34 -12.59 1.99
CA THR A 201 7.08 -13.52 3.10
C THR A 201 7.29 -14.99 2.71
N GLU A 202 7.50 -15.29 1.43
CA GLU A 202 7.58 -16.64 0.87
C GLU A 202 8.51 -17.57 1.67
N ARG A 203 9.70 -17.09 2.01
CA ARG A 203 10.67 -17.89 2.80
C ARG A 203 10.16 -18.22 4.20
N ALA A 204 9.37 -17.32 4.81
CA ALA A 204 8.82 -17.53 6.14
C ALA A 204 7.61 -18.46 6.10
N VAL A 205 6.65 -18.22 5.21
CA VAL A 205 5.41 -19.02 5.13
C VAL A 205 5.67 -20.46 4.68
N ASN A 206 6.74 -20.69 3.89
CA ASN A 206 7.17 -22.02 3.44
C ASN A 206 8.11 -22.73 4.44
N ASN A 207 8.45 -22.11 5.57
CA ASN A 207 9.27 -22.73 6.59
C ASN A 207 8.34 -23.48 7.60
N GLU A 208 8.42 -24.80 7.66
CA GLU A 208 7.57 -25.64 8.50
C GLU A 208 7.61 -25.24 9.98
N LYS A 209 8.81 -25.03 10.54
CA LYS A 209 8.96 -24.64 11.96
C LYS A 209 8.31 -23.27 12.24
N PHE A 210 8.40 -22.36 11.28
CA PHE A 210 7.76 -21.06 11.40
C PHE A 210 6.23 -21.19 11.30
N ALA A 211 5.73 -22.00 10.36
CA ALA A 211 4.31 -22.25 10.20
C ALA A 211 3.71 -22.91 11.44
N GLU A 212 4.37 -23.93 12.01
CA GLU A 212 3.95 -24.59 13.26
C GLU A 212 3.88 -23.60 14.45
N ALA A 213 4.76 -22.61 14.50
CA ALA A 213 4.78 -21.61 15.57
C ALA A 213 3.76 -20.48 15.38
N VAL A 214 3.46 -20.09 14.15
CA VAL A 214 2.68 -18.89 13.85
C VAL A 214 1.22 -19.19 13.49
N LEU A 215 0.94 -20.20 12.66
CA LEU A 215 -0.43 -20.53 12.23
C LEU A 215 -1.38 -20.80 13.40
N PRO A 216 -0.99 -21.49 14.50
CA PRO A 216 -1.87 -21.67 15.66
C PRO A 216 -2.26 -20.34 16.34
N ARG A 217 -1.46 -19.30 16.19
CA ARG A 217 -1.72 -17.96 16.74
C ARG A 217 -2.62 -17.11 15.85
N ILE A 218 -2.91 -17.54 14.62
CA ILE A 218 -3.86 -16.88 13.74
C ILE A 218 -5.23 -17.52 13.92
N PRO A 219 -6.23 -16.85 14.53
CA PRO A 219 -7.58 -17.42 14.72
C PRO A 219 -8.23 -17.91 13.42
N ALA A 220 -7.98 -17.23 12.29
CA ALA A 220 -8.47 -17.64 10.97
C ALA A 220 -7.82 -18.92 10.43
N ARG A 221 -6.76 -19.46 11.08
CA ARG A 221 -6.08 -20.74 10.77
C ARG A 221 -5.52 -20.84 9.35
N ARG A 222 -5.24 -19.72 8.73
CA ARG A 222 -4.59 -19.65 7.41
C ARG A 222 -3.68 -18.43 7.32
N TRP A 223 -2.76 -18.46 6.39
CA TRP A 223 -2.10 -17.25 5.92
C TRP A 223 -3.12 -16.35 5.21
N GLY A 224 -2.90 -15.05 5.27
CA GLY A 224 -3.66 -14.13 4.43
C GLY A 224 -3.21 -14.20 2.97
N GLU A 225 -4.09 -13.83 2.08
CA GLU A 225 -3.85 -13.74 0.64
C GLU A 225 -3.96 -12.29 0.15
N ILE A 226 -3.43 -12.01 -1.02
CA ILE A 226 -3.44 -10.66 -1.58
C ILE A 226 -4.87 -10.14 -1.81
N ASP A 227 -5.80 -11.03 -2.09
CA ASP A 227 -7.21 -10.70 -2.34
C ASP A 227 -7.98 -10.34 -1.05
N ASP A 228 -7.47 -10.71 0.14
CA ASP A 228 -8.04 -10.27 1.42
C ASP A 228 -7.99 -8.72 1.58
N PHE A 229 -7.19 -8.02 0.77
CA PHE A 229 -7.02 -6.57 0.80
C PHE A 229 -7.86 -5.81 -0.24
N GLY A 230 -8.52 -6.52 -1.15
CA GLY A 230 -9.31 -5.89 -2.20
C GLY A 230 -10.49 -5.09 -1.67
N GLY A 231 -11.28 -5.68 -0.75
CA GLY A 231 -12.46 -5.04 -0.18
C GLY A 231 -12.15 -3.76 0.58
N ILE A 232 -11.08 -3.74 1.41
CA ILE A 232 -10.67 -2.54 2.14
C ILE A 232 -10.12 -1.46 1.20
N ALA A 233 -9.43 -1.83 0.12
CA ALA A 233 -8.94 -0.87 -0.86
C ALA A 233 -10.10 -0.15 -1.55
N VAL A 234 -11.12 -0.88 -2.01
CA VAL A 234 -12.32 -0.31 -2.61
C VAL A 234 -13.08 0.57 -1.59
N TYR A 235 -13.26 0.10 -0.35
CA TYR A 235 -13.88 0.91 0.70
C TYR A 235 -13.17 2.24 0.90
N LEU A 236 -11.84 2.21 1.11
CA LEU A 236 -11.05 3.41 1.39
C LEU A 236 -10.97 4.37 0.18
N ALA A 237 -10.99 3.87 -1.04
CA ALA A 237 -11.09 4.70 -2.25
C ALA A 237 -12.49 5.32 -2.42
N SER A 238 -13.54 4.63 -2.00
CA SER A 238 -14.92 5.00 -2.25
C SER A 238 -15.46 6.13 -1.36
N ARG A 239 -16.63 6.64 -1.73
CA ARG A 239 -17.38 7.61 -0.92
C ARG A 239 -17.92 7.02 0.39
N SER A 240 -18.02 5.69 0.49
CA SER A 240 -18.47 4.99 1.70
C SER A 240 -17.56 5.23 2.91
N SER A 241 -16.30 5.56 2.68
CA SER A 241 -15.34 5.93 3.73
C SER A 241 -15.26 7.44 3.99
N GLY A 242 -16.26 8.22 3.58
CA GLY A 242 -16.27 9.68 3.67
C GLY A 242 -16.07 10.25 5.09
N TYR A 243 -16.36 9.46 6.13
CA TYR A 243 -16.17 9.85 7.54
C TYR A 243 -15.05 9.05 8.23
N THR A 244 -14.16 8.41 7.44
CA THR A 244 -13.08 7.56 7.92
C THR A 244 -11.74 8.19 7.56
N THR A 245 -11.04 8.72 8.57
CA THR A 245 -9.69 9.30 8.42
C THR A 245 -8.88 9.15 9.70
N GLY A 246 -7.58 8.95 9.58
CA GLY A 246 -6.66 8.72 10.70
C GLY A 246 -6.64 7.28 11.23
N GLU A 247 -7.41 6.38 10.61
CA GLU A 247 -7.62 5.02 11.10
C GLU A 247 -6.53 4.03 10.67
N GLN A 248 -6.40 2.98 11.49
CA GLN A 248 -5.51 1.85 11.27
C GLN A 248 -6.35 0.58 11.12
N PHE A 249 -6.42 0.07 9.90
CA PHE A 249 -7.18 -1.16 9.59
C PHE A 249 -6.26 -2.37 9.68
N ILE A 250 -6.35 -3.11 10.77
CA ILE A 250 -5.60 -4.37 10.96
C ILE A 250 -6.32 -5.48 10.20
N ILE A 251 -5.58 -6.14 9.28
CA ILE A 251 -6.06 -7.27 8.49
C ILE A 251 -5.06 -8.42 8.63
N ASP A 252 -5.26 -9.25 9.63
CA ASP A 252 -4.26 -10.21 10.13
C ASP A 252 -4.84 -11.58 10.53
N GLY A 253 -6.11 -11.84 10.20
CA GLY A 253 -6.79 -13.07 10.60
C GLY A 253 -6.99 -13.21 12.10
N GLY A 254 -6.86 -12.10 12.86
CA GLY A 254 -6.99 -12.06 14.31
C GLY A 254 -5.67 -12.26 15.07
N TYR A 255 -4.52 -12.33 14.38
CA TYR A 255 -3.21 -12.59 14.97
C TYR A 255 -2.86 -11.65 16.14
N THR A 256 -3.15 -10.35 16.03
CA THR A 256 -2.89 -9.36 17.08
C THR A 256 -3.91 -9.39 18.24
N LYS A 257 -4.93 -10.23 18.17
CA LYS A 257 -6.00 -10.32 19.17
C LYS A 257 -5.85 -11.55 20.06
N PHE A 258 -4.94 -12.45 19.72
CA PHE A 258 -4.75 -13.73 20.40
C PHE A 258 -3.45 -13.78 21.21
#